data_ede5a953f966db68b342e276e8be4df9
#
_entry.id   ede5a953f966db68b342e276e8be4df9
#
_cell.length_a   1.000
_cell.length_b   1.000
_cell.length_c   1.000
_cell.angle_alpha   90.00
_cell.angle_beta   90.00
_cell.angle_gamma   90.00
#
_symmetry.space_group_name_H-M   'P 1'
#
loop_
_entity.id
_entity.type
_entity.pdbx_description
1 polymer ?
#
loop_
_entity_poly.entity_id
_entity_poly.type
_entity_poly.pdbx_seq_one_letter_code
_entity_poly.pdbx_strand_id
1 'polypeptide(L)'
;MKKIFLLAFLSLSLNAQSLELYKIRTDLYSKSGANVLKKIEISLEFEGEKLKENENKLTDAVNTVISGFFYEDIFTELGKNNFKKTLEKFIDKKYKI
;
A
#
# COMPACT_ATOMS: atom_id res chain seq x y z
N MET A 1 6.01 2.44 14.29
CA MET A 1 6.23 2.54 12.92
C MET A 1 5.57 1.46 12.12
N LYS A 2 5.07 1.79 10.98
CA LYS A 2 4.38 0.82 10.18
C LYS A 2 5.30 0.12 9.24
N LYS A 3 5.06 -1.15 9.03
CA LYS A 3 5.79 -1.91 8.04
C LYS A 3 4.78 -2.56 7.12
N ILE A 4 5.16 -2.77 5.88
CA ILE A 4 4.33 -3.44 4.91
C ILE A 4 5.01 -4.75 4.56
N PHE A 5 4.39 -5.85 4.91
CA PHE A 5 4.99 -7.11 4.75
C PHE A 5 4.18 -8.01 3.92
N LEU A 6 4.74 -9.06 3.48
CA LEU A 6 4.07 -9.99 2.86
C LEU A 6 3.86 -11.11 3.73
N LEU A 7 4.43 -11.37 4.77
CA LEU A 7 4.35 -12.40 5.50
C LEU A 7 4.11 -12.16 6.74
N ALA A 8 3.39 -12.78 7.34
CA ALA A 8 3.11 -12.40 8.49
C ALA A 8 3.39 -13.29 9.42
N PHE A 9 3.66 -13.37 10.36
CA PHE A 9 3.66 -14.23 11.23
C PHE A 9 4.30 -13.98 12.28
N LEU A 10 4.00 -14.38 13.10
CA LEU A 10 4.51 -14.30 14.12
C LEU A 10 4.72 -13.45 14.87
N SER A 11 4.32 -12.72 15.00
CA SER A 11 4.52 -11.81 15.73
C SER A 11 4.44 -12.10 16.99
N LEU A 12 5.29 -11.96 17.64
CA LEU A 12 5.27 -12.19 18.95
C LEU A 12 4.98 -11.00 19.73
N SER A 13 4.79 -9.89 19.18
CA SER A 13 4.52 -8.70 19.93
C SER A 13 3.09 -8.70 20.33
N LEU A 14 2.79 -8.62 21.56
CA LEU A 14 1.45 -8.65 22.03
C LEU A 14 0.65 -7.44 21.65
N ASN A 15 1.30 -6.33 21.38
CA ASN A 15 0.60 -5.11 21.04
C ASN A 15 0.54 -4.84 19.55
N ALA A 16 1.17 -5.66 18.74
CA ALA A 16 1.17 -5.44 17.31
C ALA A 16 -0.10 -5.98 16.69
N GLN A 17 -0.58 -5.31 15.70
CA GLN A 17 -1.73 -5.76 14.94
C GLN A 17 -1.30 -6.01 13.51
N SER A 18 -2.02 -6.85 12.84
CA SER A 18 -1.81 -7.11 11.45
C SER A 18 -3.13 -6.83 10.73
N LEU A 19 -3.07 -6.08 9.67
CA LEU A 19 -4.25 -5.77 8.88
C LEU A 19 -3.96 -6.09 7.43
N GLU A 20 -4.82 -6.91 6.86
CA GLU A 20 -4.69 -7.25 5.47
C GLU A 20 -5.75 -6.53 4.67
N LEU A 21 -5.33 -5.85 3.63
CA LEU A 21 -6.24 -5.21 2.71
C LEU A 21 -6.16 -6.00 1.41
N TYR A 22 -7.27 -6.63 1.06
CA TYR A 22 -7.29 -7.50 -0.11
C TYR A 22 -8.03 -6.88 -1.25
N LYS A 23 -7.59 -7.18 -2.44
CA LYS A 23 -8.32 -6.88 -3.66
C LYS A 23 -8.68 -5.41 -3.82
N ILE A 24 -7.74 -4.55 -3.47
CA ILE A 24 -7.91 -3.14 -3.75
C ILE A 24 -7.73 -2.97 -5.25
N ARG A 25 -8.76 -2.54 -5.94
CA ARG A 25 -8.73 -2.41 -7.38
C ARG A 25 -8.63 -0.95 -7.77
N THR A 26 -7.79 -0.68 -8.74
CA THR A 26 -7.64 0.67 -9.21
C THR A 26 -7.14 0.64 -10.66
N ASP A 27 -7.13 1.78 -11.30
CA ASP A 27 -6.62 1.90 -12.64
C ASP A 27 -5.37 2.77 -12.62
N LEU A 28 -4.34 2.34 -13.34
CA LEU A 28 -3.12 3.11 -13.44
C LEU A 28 -2.86 3.49 -14.89
N TYR A 29 -2.28 4.67 -15.07
CA TYR A 29 -1.87 5.07 -16.40
C TYR A 29 -0.73 4.17 -16.87
N SER A 30 -0.74 3.88 -18.17
CA SER A 30 0.31 3.09 -18.78
C SER A 30 1.23 4.01 -19.55
N LYS A 31 2.51 3.64 -19.60
CA LYS A 31 3.47 4.40 -20.40
C LYS A 31 3.32 4.12 -21.89
N SER A 32 2.49 3.15 -22.25
CA SER A 32 2.34 2.73 -23.64
C SER A 32 1.57 3.74 -24.48
N GLY A 33 0.89 4.68 -23.86
CA GLY A 33 0.19 5.70 -24.64
C GLY A 33 -0.50 6.69 -23.75
N ALA A 34 -0.88 7.82 -24.32
CA ALA A 34 -1.57 8.85 -23.58
C ALA A 34 -2.97 8.37 -23.20
N ASN A 35 -3.34 8.60 -21.96
CA ASN A 35 -4.67 8.29 -21.46
C ASN A 35 -5.04 6.81 -21.51
N VAL A 36 -4.05 5.94 -21.54
CA VAL A 36 -4.32 4.50 -21.47
C VAL A 36 -4.31 4.09 -20.01
N LEU A 37 -5.42 3.55 -19.54
CA LEU A 37 -5.52 3.07 -18.17
C LEU A 37 -5.58 1.56 -18.15
N LYS A 38 -4.90 0.97 -17.20
CA LYS A 38 -4.92 -0.47 -17.02
C LYS A 38 -5.31 -0.80 -15.58
N LYS A 39 -6.14 -1.80 -15.44
CA LYS A 39 -6.64 -2.19 -14.13
C LYS A 39 -5.63 -3.04 -13.40
N ILE A 40 -5.51 -2.80 -12.11
CA ILE A 40 -4.68 -3.65 -11.26
C ILE A 40 -5.44 -3.99 -10.00
N GLU A 41 -4.97 -5.03 -9.33
CA GLU A 41 -5.52 -5.44 -8.07
C GLU A 41 -4.36 -5.62 -7.12
N ILE A 42 -4.45 -5.06 -5.94
CA ILE A 42 -3.37 -5.07 -4.98
C ILE A 42 -3.82 -5.64 -3.67
N SER A 43 -2.97 -6.45 -3.05
CA SER A 43 -3.21 -6.91 -1.70
C SER A 43 -2.00 -6.55 -0.86
N LEU A 44 -2.23 -6.03 0.31
CA LEU A 44 -1.18 -5.58 1.19
C LEU A 44 -1.43 -6.03 2.60
N GLU A 45 -0.37 -6.23 3.35
CA GLU A 45 -0.46 -6.49 4.76
C GLU A 45 0.29 -5.41 5.51
N PHE A 46 -0.34 -4.84 6.52
CA PHE A 46 0.27 -3.82 7.36
C PHE A 46 0.50 -4.41 8.73
N GLU A 47 1.54 -3.97 9.38
CA GLU A 47 1.81 -4.39 10.75
C GLU A 47 2.06 -3.15 11.58
N GLY A 48 1.50 -3.08 12.74
CA GLY A 48 1.65 -1.93 13.63
C GLY A 48 0.50 -1.82 14.60
N GLU A 49 0.31 -0.64 15.17
CA GLU A 49 -0.74 -0.43 16.15
C GLU A 49 -1.91 0.31 15.54
N LYS A 50 -3.07 0.10 16.11
CA LYS A 50 -4.29 0.85 15.74
C LYS A 50 -4.67 0.71 14.26
N LEU A 51 -4.35 -0.42 13.68
CA LEU A 51 -4.60 -0.61 12.27
C LEU A 51 -6.08 -0.75 11.94
N LYS A 52 -6.81 -1.49 12.74
CA LYS A 52 -8.21 -1.70 12.47
C LYS A 52 -9.01 -0.43 12.57
N GLU A 53 -8.69 0.39 13.54
CA GLU A 53 -9.38 1.65 13.73
C GLU A 53 -9.14 2.58 12.57
N ASN A 54 -8.04 2.43 11.87
CA ASN A 54 -7.65 3.30 10.78
C ASN A 54 -7.74 2.64 9.42
N GLU A 55 -8.48 1.55 9.33
CA GLU A 55 -8.55 0.78 8.09
C GLU A 55 -8.97 1.65 6.89
N ASN A 56 -9.97 2.49 7.05
CA ASN A 56 -10.42 3.34 5.96
C ASN A 56 -9.35 4.34 5.53
N LYS A 57 -8.61 4.87 6.50
CA LYS A 57 -7.53 5.81 6.20
C LYS A 57 -6.40 5.10 5.46
N LEU A 58 -6.10 3.87 5.86
CA LEU A 58 -5.05 3.10 5.20
C LEU A 58 -5.45 2.73 3.78
N THR A 59 -6.71 2.37 3.57
CA THR A 59 -7.21 2.07 2.23
C THR A 59 -7.13 3.31 1.34
N ASP A 60 -7.52 4.47 1.86
CA ASP A 60 -7.43 5.71 1.11
C ASP A 60 -5.98 6.05 0.78
N ALA A 61 -5.08 5.81 1.73
CA ALA A 61 -3.65 6.07 1.51
C ALA A 61 -3.12 5.20 0.38
N VAL A 62 -3.48 3.93 0.38
CA VAL A 62 -3.04 3.02 -0.68
C VAL A 62 -3.52 3.53 -2.04
N ASN A 63 -4.80 3.88 -2.14
CA ASN A 63 -5.34 4.36 -3.39
C ASN A 63 -4.68 5.65 -3.85
N THR A 64 -4.43 6.56 -2.92
CA THR A 64 -3.82 7.84 -3.24
C THR A 64 -2.39 7.66 -3.74
N VAL A 65 -1.61 6.85 -3.03
CA VAL A 65 -0.20 6.70 -3.38
C VAL A 65 -0.04 5.89 -4.66
N ILE A 66 -0.81 4.80 -4.80
CA ILE A 66 -0.66 3.94 -5.96
C ILE A 66 -1.04 4.65 -7.25
N SER A 67 -1.97 5.59 -7.17
CA SER A 67 -2.42 6.29 -8.37
C SER A 67 -1.32 7.16 -8.99
N GLY A 68 -0.25 7.40 -8.27
CA GLY A 68 0.88 8.14 -8.80
C GLY A 68 1.90 7.29 -9.54
N PHE A 69 1.67 6.00 -9.65
CA PHE A 69 2.61 5.10 -10.31
C PHE A 69 2.09 4.69 -11.67
N PHE A 70 3.01 4.45 -12.60
CA PHE A 70 2.61 3.90 -13.88
C PHE A 70 2.46 2.40 -13.76
N TYR A 71 1.54 1.86 -14.56
CA TYR A 71 1.25 0.45 -14.56
C TYR A 71 2.52 -0.41 -14.68
N GLU A 72 3.38 -0.05 -15.62
CA GLU A 72 4.58 -0.85 -15.89
C GLU A 72 5.58 -0.82 -14.74
N ASP A 73 5.62 0.28 -14.01
CA ASP A 73 6.59 0.43 -12.95
C ASP A 73 6.24 -0.33 -11.69
N ILE A 74 4.96 -0.46 -11.40
CA ILE A 74 4.54 -1.07 -10.14
C ILE A 74 4.89 -2.56 -10.05
N PHE A 75 5.11 -3.20 -11.18
CA PHE A 75 5.41 -4.63 -11.17
C PHE A 75 6.90 -4.93 -11.09
N THR A 76 7.77 -3.93 -11.07
CA THR A 76 9.19 -4.17 -10.90
C THR A 76 9.53 -4.21 -9.42
N GLU A 77 10.65 -4.83 -9.08
CA GLU A 77 11.11 -4.84 -7.69
C GLU A 77 11.34 -3.43 -7.18
N LEU A 78 11.99 -2.60 -7.98
CA LEU A 78 12.24 -1.24 -7.59
C LEU A 78 10.94 -0.46 -7.41
N GLY A 79 10.00 -0.63 -8.30
CA GLY A 79 8.71 0.04 -8.20
C GLY A 79 7.94 -0.37 -6.97
N LYS A 80 7.94 -1.65 -6.65
CA LYS A 80 7.26 -2.14 -5.46
C LYS A 80 7.90 -1.57 -4.19
N ASN A 81 9.22 -1.53 -4.15
CA ASN A 81 9.91 -0.98 -2.99
C ASN A 81 9.67 0.52 -2.87
N ASN A 82 9.65 1.23 -3.98
CA ASN A 82 9.36 2.65 -3.96
C ASN A 82 7.92 2.90 -3.50
N PHE A 83 6.99 2.08 -3.93
CA PHE A 83 5.61 2.20 -3.50
C PHE A 83 5.51 2.01 -1.99
N LYS A 84 6.15 0.98 -1.45
CA LYS A 84 6.10 0.73 0.00
C LYS A 84 6.67 1.89 0.80
N LYS A 85 7.81 2.41 0.37
CA LYS A 85 8.44 3.52 1.06
C LYS A 85 7.60 4.78 0.99
N THR A 86 7.06 5.06 -0.17
CA THR A 86 6.22 6.24 -0.36
C THR A 86 4.96 6.14 0.48
N LEU A 87 4.37 4.94 0.52
CA LEU A 87 3.17 4.71 1.28
C LEU A 87 3.43 4.89 2.78
N GLU A 88 4.53 4.36 3.29
CA GLU A 88 4.87 4.51 4.70
C GLU A 88 5.05 5.97 5.07
N LYS A 89 5.76 6.71 4.24
CA LYS A 89 5.95 8.14 4.48
C LYS A 89 4.64 8.91 4.45
N PHE A 90 3.78 8.58 3.50
CA PHE A 90 2.50 9.24 3.36
C PHE A 90 1.64 9.01 4.61
N ILE A 91 1.58 7.79 5.08
CA ILE A 91 0.79 7.43 6.26
C ILE A 91 1.32 8.14 7.49
N ASP A 92 2.63 8.11 7.69
CA ASP A 92 3.22 8.77 8.84
C ASP A 92 2.96 10.27 8.82
N LYS A 93 3.10 10.88 7.66
CA LYS A 93 2.99 12.32 7.55
C LYS A 93 1.55 12.80 7.64
N LYS A 94 0.65 12.10 6.99
CA LYS A 94 -0.73 12.58 6.92
C LYS A 94 -1.55 12.15 8.12
N TYR A 95 -1.38 10.93 8.56
CA TYR A 95 -2.24 10.40 9.62
C TYR A 95 -1.51 10.17 10.94
N LYS A 96 -0.22 10.16 10.92
CA LYS A 96 0.60 9.92 12.10
C LYS A 96 0.26 8.60 12.78
N ILE A 97 0.08 7.60 11.96
CA ILE A 97 -0.25 6.27 12.48
C ILE A 97 0.98 5.39 12.66
#